data_b3a046dffd7c964ce1c4bdf69b00aada
#
_entry.id   b3a046dffd7c964ce1c4bdf69b00aada
#
_cell.length_a   1.000
_cell.length_b   1.000
_cell.length_c   1.000
_cell.angle_alpha   90.00
_cell.angle_beta   90.00
_cell.angle_gamma   90.00
#
_symmetry.space_group_name_H-M   'P 1'
#
loop_
_entity.id
_entity.type
_entity.pdbx_description
1 polymer ?
#
loop_
_entity_poly.entity_id
_entity_poly.type
_entity_poly.pdbx_seq_one_letter_code
_entity_poly.pdbx_strand_id
1 'polypeptide(L)'
;ESYMIIDERMVTYINSLDTGHTPFLENLERTAKQTKVPIIRREMQSFLKVFLKMKQPKRILEVGTAVGFSAVFMAQYGEPDAEITTIENYEKRIPIARENFEKSGFADHITLIPGDAAEVLKTLDGPYDFIFMDAAKGQYIHFLPEVLRVLDKNGVLITDNVLQDGDVIESRFAVERRNRTIHKRMREYLFELTHNEGLLTSVVPLGDGIAITMKSHEKREETT
;
A
#
# COMPACT_ATOMS: atom_id res chain seq x y z
N GLU A 1 12.48 -23.31 3.31
CA GLU A 1 11.82 -23.09 2.01
C GLU A 1 10.86 -21.92 2.20
N SER A 2 11.05 -20.83 1.47
CA SER A 2 10.08 -19.73 1.41
C SER A 2 8.89 -20.25 0.60
N TYR A 3 7.76 -20.38 1.24
CA TYR A 3 6.51 -20.68 0.53
C TYR A 3 6.08 -19.42 -0.21
N MET A 4 6.24 -19.44 -1.53
CA MET A 4 5.61 -18.39 -2.34
C MET A 4 4.10 -18.65 -2.39
N ILE A 5 3.32 -17.60 -2.18
CA ILE A 5 1.85 -17.64 -2.20
C ILE A 5 1.34 -18.04 -3.58
N ILE A 6 2.09 -17.68 -4.63
CA ILE A 6 1.80 -18.00 -6.03
C ILE A 6 3.02 -18.70 -6.62
N ASP A 7 2.79 -19.68 -7.52
CA ASP A 7 3.86 -20.38 -8.26
C ASP A 7 4.78 -19.36 -8.98
N GLU A 8 6.08 -19.46 -8.75
CA GLU A 8 7.10 -18.54 -9.31
C GLU A 8 7.08 -18.47 -10.83
N ARG A 9 6.82 -19.59 -11.49
CA ARG A 9 6.71 -19.63 -12.95
C ARG A 9 5.53 -18.81 -13.44
N MET A 10 4.42 -18.83 -12.69
CA MET A 10 3.24 -18.02 -13.00
C MET A 10 3.53 -16.53 -12.82
N VAL A 11 4.17 -16.14 -11.72
CA VAL A 11 4.60 -14.76 -11.48
C VAL A 11 5.56 -14.29 -12.58
N THR A 12 6.55 -15.13 -12.95
CA THR A 12 7.51 -14.85 -14.03
C THR A 12 6.78 -14.63 -15.35
N TYR A 13 5.82 -15.50 -15.67
CA TYR A 13 5.03 -15.36 -16.90
C TYR A 13 4.21 -14.08 -16.89
N ILE A 14 3.47 -13.79 -15.82
CA ILE A 14 2.67 -12.55 -15.69
C ILE A 14 3.57 -11.33 -15.86
N ASN A 15 4.71 -11.29 -15.18
CA ASN A 15 5.65 -10.18 -15.28
C ASN A 15 6.27 -10.03 -16.67
N SER A 16 6.37 -11.11 -17.45
CA SER A 16 6.84 -11.06 -18.84
C SER A 16 5.85 -10.37 -19.79
N LEU A 17 4.59 -10.26 -19.39
CA LEU A 17 3.57 -9.54 -20.15
C LEU A 17 3.59 -8.03 -19.90
N ASP A 18 4.36 -7.57 -18.91
CA ASP A 18 4.49 -6.13 -18.61
C ASP A 18 5.29 -5.43 -19.72
N THR A 19 4.78 -4.28 -20.16
CA THR A 19 5.41 -3.46 -21.20
C THR A 19 6.42 -2.45 -20.65
N GLY A 20 6.68 -2.48 -19.34
CA GLY A 20 7.61 -1.60 -18.66
C GLY A 20 7.03 -0.24 -18.28
N HIS A 21 7.91 0.61 -17.77
CA HIS A 21 7.60 1.94 -17.26
C HIS A 21 8.41 3.02 -17.97
N THR A 22 8.25 4.27 -17.52
CA THR A 22 9.09 5.37 -17.99
C THR A 22 10.56 5.11 -17.63
N PRO A 23 11.52 5.65 -18.41
CA PRO A 23 12.94 5.47 -18.10
C PRO A 23 13.33 5.87 -16.68
N PHE A 24 12.67 6.89 -16.13
CA PHE A 24 12.90 7.32 -14.76
C PHE A 24 12.50 6.23 -13.75
N LEU A 25 11.28 5.69 -13.86
CA LEU A 25 10.78 4.64 -12.94
C LEU A 25 11.60 3.34 -13.07
N GLU A 26 11.99 2.95 -14.28
CA GLU A 26 12.87 1.78 -14.50
C GLU A 26 14.24 1.98 -13.83
N ASN A 27 14.80 3.19 -13.91
CA ASN A 27 16.05 3.51 -13.24
C ASN A 27 15.89 3.52 -11.71
N LEU A 28 14.81 4.10 -11.21
CA LEU A 28 14.53 4.16 -9.77
C LEU A 28 14.33 2.75 -9.19
N GLU A 29 13.59 1.88 -9.88
CA GLU A 29 13.43 0.47 -9.50
C GLU A 29 14.78 -0.26 -9.46
N ARG A 30 15.61 -0.09 -10.50
CA ARG A 30 16.94 -0.71 -10.55
C ARG A 30 17.82 -0.24 -9.40
N THR A 31 17.82 1.04 -9.10
CA THR A 31 18.58 1.63 -7.98
C THR A 31 18.09 1.09 -6.64
N ALA A 32 16.77 1.03 -6.43
CA ALA A 32 16.20 0.48 -5.22
C ALA A 32 16.60 -0.99 -5.00
N LYS A 33 16.57 -1.82 -6.06
CA LYS A 33 17.02 -3.22 -6.01
C LYS A 33 18.52 -3.33 -5.66
N GLN A 34 19.37 -2.51 -6.26
CA GLN A 34 20.82 -2.48 -5.99
C GLN A 34 21.12 -2.08 -4.54
N THR A 35 20.38 -1.12 -4.00
CA THR A 35 20.52 -0.63 -2.62
C THR A 35 19.70 -1.44 -1.61
N LYS A 36 19.05 -2.53 -2.06
CA LYS A 36 18.20 -3.42 -1.25
C LYS A 36 17.07 -2.66 -0.51
N VAL A 37 16.56 -1.61 -1.11
CA VAL A 37 15.36 -0.94 -0.61
C VAL A 37 14.15 -1.66 -1.19
N PRO A 38 13.23 -2.15 -0.33
CA PRO A 38 12.03 -2.80 -0.82
C PRO A 38 11.13 -1.79 -1.53
N ILE A 39 10.60 -2.19 -2.67
CA ILE A 39 9.57 -1.48 -3.42
C ILE A 39 8.47 -2.47 -3.82
N ILE A 40 7.31 -1.96 -4.20
CA ILE A 40 6.19 -2.78 -4.66
C ILE A 40 6.61 -3.70 -5.82
N ARG A 41 6.16 -4.95 -5.78
CA ARG A 41 6.50 -5.97 -6.79
C ARG A 41 5.90 -5.62 -8.16
N ARG A 42 6.47 -6.15 -9.25
CA ARG A 42 6.04 -5.86 -10.64
C ARG A 42 4.56 -6.16 -10.88
N GLU A 43 4.07 -7.28 -10.40
CA GLU A 43 2.65 -7.63 -10.49
C GLU A 43 1.75 -6.64 -9.75
N MET A 44 2.21 -6.12 -8.61
CA MET A 44 1.51 -5.06 -7.88
C MET A 44 1.54 -3.74 -8.65
N GLN A 45 2.66 -3.40 -9.28
CA GLN A 45 2.79 -2.21 -10.14
C GLN A 45 1.79 -2.27 -11.30
N SER A 46 1.69 -3.43 -11.96
CA SER A 46 0.74 -3.66 -13.06
C SER A 46 -0.71 -3.49 -12.60
N PHE A 47 -1.07 -4.09 -11.47
CA PHE A 47 -2.38 -3.94 -10.86
C PHE A 47 -2.69 -2.48 -10.50
N LEU A 48 -1.76 -1.82 -9.82
CA LEU A 48 -1.93 -0.43 -9.38
C LEU A 48 -2.13 0.53 -10.56
N LYS A 49 -1.43 0.31 -11.67
CA LYS A 49 -1.59 1.09 -12.91
C LYS A 49 -3.04 1.01 -13.45
N VAL A 50 -3.63 -0.19 -13.48
CA VAL A 50 -5.01 -0.39 -13.89
C VAL A 50 -5.97 0.21 -12.87
N PHE A 51 -5.73 -0.03 -11.57
CA PHE A 51 -6.55 0.50 -10.49
C PHE A 51 -6.64 2.03 -10.52
N LEU A 52 -5.52 2.72 -10.69
CA LEU A 52 -5.48 4.18 -10.79
C LEU A 52 -6.34 4.71 -11.95
N LYS A 53 -6.34 4.01 -13.09
CA LYS A 53 -7.19 4.39 -14.24
C LYS A 53 -8.67 4.10 -14.01
N MET A 54 -9.01 3.05 -13.26
CA MET A 54 -10.39 2.73 -12.90
C MET A 54 -10.96 3.67 -11.84
N LYS A 55 -10.19 3.92 -10.79
CA LYS A 55 -10.60 4.71 -9.62
C LYS A 55 -10.49 6.21 -9.86
N GLN A 56 -9.49 6.66 -10.62
CA GLN A 56 -9.18 8.07 -10.90
C GLN A 56 -9.08 8.92 -9.62
N PRO A 57 -8.26 8.52 -8.63
CA PRO A 57 -8.20 9.22 -7.36
C PRO A 57 -7.55 10.58 -7.51
N LYS A 58 -8.09 11.59 -6.80
CA LYS A 58 -7.59 12.97 -6.77
C LYS A 58 -6.79 13.27 -5.51
N ARG A 59 -7.15 12.69 -4.38
CA ARG A 59 -6.44 12.82 -3.11
C ARG A 59 -5.99 11.47 -2.62
N ILE A 60 -4.70 11.24 -2.70
CA ILE A 60 -4.06 9.97 -2.36
C ILE A 60 -3.25 10.14 -1.07
N LEU A 61 -3.41 9.19 -0.15
CA LEU A 61 -2.55 9.06 1.02
C LEU A 61 -1.73 7.79 0.90
N GLU A 62 -0.43 7.91 1.04
CA GLU A 62 0.49 6.78 1.14
C GLU A 62 1.08 6.72 2.54
N VAL A 63 1.03 5.55 3.17
CA VAL A 63 1.67 5.27 4.45
C VAL A 63 2.87 4.37 4.21
N GLY A 64 4.06 4.97 4.24
CA GLY A 64 5.33 4.32 3.90
C GLY A 64 5.89 4.78 2.56
N THR A 65 6.74 5.81 2.58
CA THR A 65 7.32 6.42 1.36
C THR A 65 8.51 5.63 0.82
N ALA A 66 9.32 5.05 1.70
CA ALA A 66 10.64 4.50 1.36
C ALA A 66 11.49 5.49 0.53
N VAL A 67 11.88 5.12 -0.68
CA VAL A 67 12.62 6.00 -1.60
C VAL A 67 11.72 6.78 -2.56
N GLY A 68 10.40 6.70 -2.37
CA GLY A 68 9.42 7.46 -3.17
C GLY A 68 8.98 6.79 -4.46
N PHE A 69 9.29 5.51 -4.68
CA PHE A 69 8.94 4.81 -5.91
C PHE A 69 7.43 4.78 -6.15
N SER A 70 6.65 4.31 -5.18
CA SER A 70 5.20 4.19 -5.29
C SER A 70 4.51 5.55 -5.41
N ALA A 71 4.98 6.57 -4.68
CA ALA A 71 4.45 7.94 -4.83
C ALA A 71 4.66 8.49 -6.24
N VAL A 72 5.88 8.38 -6.79
CA VAL A 72 6.17 8.78 -8.18
C VAL A 72 5.37 7.95 -9.18
N PHE A 73 5.23 6.65 -8.93
CA PHE A 73 4.43 5.75 -9.77
C PHE A 73 2.95 6.18 -9.82
N MET A 74 2.37 6.52 -8.66
CA MET A 74 0.99 7.00 -8.58
C MET A 74 0.82 8.36 -9.25
N ALA A 75 1.79 9.27 -9.14
CA ALA A 75 1.79 10.54 -9.85
C ALA A 75 1.89 10.36 -11.38
N GLN A 76 2.73 9.43 -11.84
CA GLN A 76 2.95 9.17 -13.26
C GLN A 76 1.74 8.54 -13.95
N TYR A 77 1.04 7.62 -13.29
CA TYR A 77 -0.04 6.82 -13.90
C TYR A 77 -1.44 7.20 -13.43
N GLY A 78 -1.56 8.02 -12.39
CA GLY A 78 -2.81 8.56 -11.88
C GLY A 78 -3.36 9.71 -12.72
N GLU A 79 -4.27 10.45 -12.13
CA GLU A 79 -4.82 11.65 -12.75
C GLU A 79 -3.81 12.80 -12.71
N PRO A 80 -3.77 13.67 -13.75
CA PRO A 80 -2.78 14.75 -13.85
C PRO A 80 -2.84 15.77 -12.71
N ASP A 81 -3.98 15.91 -12.07
CA ASP A 81 -4.26 16.84 -10.96
C ASP A 81 -4.35 16.12 -9.60
N ALA A 82 -3.92 14.86 -9.55
CA ALA A 82 -3.89 14.13 -8.28
C ALA A 82 -2.84 14.69 -7.33
N GLU A 83 -3.23 14.83 -6.06
CA GLU A 83 -2.34 15.22 -4.97
C GLU A 83 -2.04 14.01 -4.08
N ILE A 84 -0.78 13.78 -3.82
CA ILE A 84 -0.30 12.65 -3.03
C ILE A 84 0.34 13.16 -1.75
N THR A 85 -0.19 12.71 -0.61
CA THR A 85 0.45 12.87 0.69
C THR A 85 1.11 11.56 1.07
N THR A 86 2.39 11.57 1.42
CA THR A 86 3.14 10.36 1.79
C THR A 86 3.88 10.56 3.12
N ILE A 87 3.94 9.51 3.94
CA ILE A 87 4.49 9.57 5.31
C ILE A 87 5.72 8.65 5.40
N GLU A 88 6.82 9.18 5.96
CA GLU A 88 8.04 8.41 6.20
C GLU A 88 8.69 8.82 7.53
N ASN A 89 9.06 7.82 8.33
CA ASN A 89 9.74 8.06 9.61
C ASN A 89 11.25 7.79 9.56
N TYR A 90 11.75 7.11 8.53
CA TYR A 90 13.16 6.78 8.45
C TYR A 90 13.96 7.94 7.86
N GLU A 91 14.61 8.70 8.74
CA GLU A 91 15.34 9.94 8.40
C GLU A 91 16.30 9.82 7.22
N LYS A 92 16.94 8.64 7.04
CA LYS A 92 17.90 8.43 5.94
C LYS A 92 17.21 8.28 4.57
N ARG A 93 15.94 7.91 4.51
CA ARG A 93 15.17 7.76 3.26
C ARG A 93 14.50 9.05 2.82
N ILE A 94 14.15 9.91 3.76
CA ILE A 94 13.45 11.17 3.49
C ILE A 94 14.18 12.04 2.45
N PRO A 95 15.49 12.35 2.57
CA PRO A 95 16.19 13.16 1.58
C PRO A 95 16.25 12.46 0.21
N ILE A 96 16.39 11.14 0.17
CA ILE A 96 16.43 10.35 -1.06
C ILE A 96 15.05 10.43 -1.78
N ALA A 97 13.96 10.26 -1.03
CA ALA A 97 12.61 10.38 -1.59
C ALA A 97 12.36 11.77 -2.16
N ARG A 98 12.71 12.83 -1.44
CA ARG A 98 12.58 14.22 -1.90
C ARG A 98 13.37 14.47 -3.18
N GLU A 99 14.62 14.00 -3.26
CA GLU A 99 15.44 14.10 -4.46
C GLU A 99 14.79 13.37 -5.66
N ASN A 100 14.20 12.20 -5.41
CA ASN A 100 13.48 11.44 -6.43
C ASN A 100 12.22 12.17 -6.91
N PHE A 101 11.48 12.85 -6.03
CA PHE A 101 10.34 13.66 -6.40
C PHE A 101 10.74 14.82 -7.31
N GLU A 102 11.81 15.55 -6.97
CA GLU A 102 12.36 16.62 -7.81
C GLU A 102 12.79 16.10 -9.18
N LYS A 103 13.58 15.03 -9.22
CA LYS A 103 14.07 14.43 -10.48
C LYS A 103 12.95 13.86 -11.35
N SER A 104 11.86 13.42 -10.75
CA SER A 104 10.71 12.89 -11.48
C SER A 104 9.86 13.97 -12.15
N GLY A 105 9.98 15.22 -11.69
CA GLY A 105 9.11 16.32 -12.11
C GLY A 105 7.74 16.35 -11.42
N PHE A 106 7.53 15.53 -10.39
CA PHE A 106 6.26 15.48 -9.65
C PHE A 106 6.32 16.07 -8.24
N ALA A 107 7.38 16.83 -7.92
CA ALA A 107 7.55 17.43 -6.59
C ALA A 107 6.35 18.29 -6.16
N ASP A 108 5.73 19.01 -7.09
CA ASP A 108 4.56 19.86 -6.81
C ASP A 108 3.27 19.06 -6.51
N HIS A 109 3.25 17.78 -6.86
CA HIS A 109 2.11 16.87 -6.65
C HIS A 109 2.28 15.96 -5.44
N ILE A 110 3.48 15.90 -4.85
CA ILE A 110 3.80 14.96 -3.78
C ILE A 110 4.26 15.72 -2.53
N THR A 111 3.48 15.63 -1.47
CA THR A 111 3.82 16.19 -0.15
C THR A 111 4.33 15.06 0.76
N LEU A 112 5.62 15.08 1.11
CA LEU A 112 6.19 14.16 2.09
C LEU A 112 6.14 14.78 3.48
N ILE A 113 5.47 14.08 4.40
CA ILE A 113 5.41 14.42 5.82
C ILE A 113 6.35 13.50 6.60
N PRO A 114 7.45 14.02 7.14
CA PRO A 114 8.35 13.23 7.98
C PRO A 114 7.72 13.00 9.36
N GLY A 115 7.77 11.76 9.85
CA GLY A 115 7.30 11.43 11.19
C GLY A 115 6.76 10.02 11.33
N ASP A 116 6.43 9.67 12.57
CA ASP A 116 5.75 8.41 12.87
C ASP A 116 4.33 8.43 12.34
N ALA A 117 3.96 7.42 11.56
CA ALA A 117 2.65 7.36 10.92
C ALA A 117 1.50 7.37 11.93
N ALA A 118 1.66 6.76 13.12
CA ALA A 118 0.64 6.78 14.15
C ALA A 118 0.33 8.21 14.65
N GLU A 119 1.33 9.08 14.69
CA GLU A 119 1.15 10.47 15.10
C GLU A 119 0.72 11.37 13.93
N VAL A 120 1.36 11.21 12.76
CA VAL A 120 1.03 12.01 11.57
C VAL A 120 -0.42 11.79 11.14
N LEU A 121 -0.89 10.54 11.10
CA LEU A 121 -2.27 10.23 10.70
C LEU A 121 -3.31 10.99 11.52
N LYS A 122 -3.09 11.21 12.81
CA LYS A 122 -4.00 11.97 13.69
C LYS A 122 -4.15 13.44 13.29
N THR A 123 -3.16 13.99 12.61
CA THR A 123 -3.12 15.42 12.21
C THR A 123 -3.68 15.64 10.81
N LEU A 124 -3.93 14.59 10.04
CA LEU A 124 -4.40 14.73 8.67
C LEU A 124 -5.90 15.03 8.61
N ASP A 125 -6.25 15.93 7.72
CA ASP A 125 -7.63 16.20 7.35
C ASP A 125 -7.99 15.43 6.07
N GLY A 126 -8.99 14.54 6.20
CA GLY A 126 -9.57 13.85 5.06
C GLY A 126 -10.51 14.76 4.23
N PRO A 127 -11.25 14.22 3.30
CA PRO A 127 -11.20 12.81 2.90
C PRO A 127 -10.12 12.52 1.86
N TYR A 128 -9.56 11.30 1.90
CA TYR A 128 -8.74 10.74 0.82
C TYR A 128 -9.57 9.70 0.05
N ASP A 129 -9.53 9.77 -1.26
CA ASP A 129 -10.29 8.85 -2.12
C ASP A 129 -9.51 7.57 -2.46
N PHE A 130 -8.21 7.57 -2.20
CA PHE A 130 -7.36 6.39 -2.22
C PHE A 130 -6.32 6.45 -1.10
N ILE A 131 -6.20 5.38 -0.34
CA ILE A 131 -5.13 5.20 0.65
C ILE A 131 -4.36 3.94 0.31
N PHE A 132 -3.06 4.07 0.16
CA PHE A 132 -2.13 2.98 -0.06
C PHE A 132 -1.27 2.79 1.18
N MET A 133 -1.38 1.62 1.82
CA MET A 133 -0.66 1.31 3.04
C MET A 133 0.40 0.23 2.78
N ASP A 134 1.65 0.64 2.77
CA ASP A 134 2.84 -0.21 2.62
C ASP A 134 3.91 0.22 3.64
N ALA A 135 3.65 -0.02 4.91
CA ALA A 135 4.50 0.37 6.03
C ALA A 135 4.89 -0.84 6.89
N ALA A 136 5.32 -0.59 8.12
CA ALA A 136 5.67 -1.64 9.06
C ALA A 136 4.44 -2.51 9.39
N LYS A 137 4.40 -3.73 8.88
CA LYS A 137 3.28 -4.69 8.93
C LYS A 137 2.65 -4.86 10.33
N GLY A 138 3.47 -4.84 11.38
CA GLY A 138 2.99 -4.95 12.76
C GLY A 138 2.23 -3.73 13.28
N GLN A 139 2.14 -2.64 12.53
CA GLN A 139 1.49 -1.40 12.92
C GLN A 139 0.13 -1.17 12.25
N TYR A 140 -0.21 -1.93 11.22
CA TYR A 140 -1.43 -1.72 10.44
C TYR A 140 -2.70 -1.66 11.28
N ILE A 141 -2.84 -2.57 12.26
CA ILE A 141 -4.00 -2.57 13.17
C ILE A 141 -4.10 -1.28 14.00
N HIS A 142 -2.96 -0.67 14.32
CA HIS A 142 -2.92 0.59 15.08
C HIS A 142 -3.20 1.81 14.19
N PHE A 143 -2.84 1.75 12.91
CA PHE A 143 -3.13 2.82 11.94
C PHE A 143 -4.59 2.82 11.50
N LEU A 144 -5.25 1.67 11.52
CA LEU A 144 -6.57 1.47 10.92
C LEU A 144 -7.63 2.49 11.37
N PRO A 145 -7.80 2.82 12.67
CA PRO A 145 -8.82 3.79 13.08
C PRO A 145 -8.65 5.16 12.40
N GLU A 146 -7.43 5.68 12.35
CA GLU A 146 -7.15 6.97 11.72
C GLU A 146 -7.23 6.90 10.20
N VAL A 147 -6.77 5.81 9.60
CA VAL A 147 -6.90 5.55 8.16
C VAL A 147 -8.36 5.55 7.75
N LEU A 148 -9.24 4.86 8.50
CA LEU A 148 -10.68 4.86 8.24
C LEU A 148 -11.32 6.23 8.48
N ARG A 149 -10.84 7.00 9.45
CA ARG A 149 -11.33 8.36 9.71
C ARG A 149 -11.12 9.27 8.50
N VAL A 150 -9.94 9.21 7.89
CA VAL A 150 -9.58 10.07 6.75
C VAL A 150 -9.95 9.48 5.39
N LEU A 151 -10.37 8.22 5.31
CA LEU A 151 -10.85 7.59 4.09
C LEU A 151 -12.22 8.16 3.69
N ASP A 152 -12.36 8.58 2.43
CA ASP A 152 -13.64 8.98 1.85
C ASP A 152 -14.67 7.85 1.92
N LYS A 153 -15.96 8.21 1.98
CA LYS A 153 -17.05 7.21 1.98
C LYS A 153 -17.04 6.28 0.76
N ASN A 154 -16.58 6.78 -0.38
CA ASN A 154 -16.38 6.01 -1.62
C ASN A 154 -14.90 5.71 -1.86
N GLY A 155 -14.05 5.98 -0.88
CA GLY A 155 -12.61 5.77 -0.96
C GLY A 155 -12.25 4.29 -0.93
N VAL A 156 -11.06 3.99 -1.43
CA VAL A 156 -10.48 2.65 -1.41
C VAL A 156 -9.20 2.66 -0.58
N LEU A 157 -9.09 1.73 0.36
CA LEU A 157 -7.87 1.40 1.06
C LEU A 157 -7.29 0.14 0.44
N ILE A 158 -6.05 0.21 -0.03
CA ILE A 158 -5.26 -0.97 -0.40
C ILE A 158 -4.12 -1.11 0.60
N THR A 159 -4.07 -2.27 1.25
CA THR A 159 -2.98 -2.63 2.17
C THR A 159 -2.13 -3.70 1.52
N ASP A 160 -0.83 -3.45 1.40
CA ASP A 160 0.12 -4.40 0.82
C ASP A 160 0.72 -5.34 1.88
N ASN A 161 1.24 -6.46 1.42
CA ASN A 161 1.97 -7.46 2.21
C ASN A 161 1.16 -8.10 3.36
N VAL A 162 -0.14 -8.31 3.17
CA VAL A 162 -1.01 -8.83 4.24
C VAL A 162 -0.91 -10.34 4.46
N LEU A 163 -0.33 -11.10 3.53
CA LEU A 163 -0.18 -12.55 3.65
C LEU A 163 1.19 -12.99 4.20
N GLN A 164 2.15 -12.06 4.33
CA GLN A 164 3.43 -12.25 5.02
C GLN A 164 4.21 -13.48 4.53
N ASP A 165 4.41 -13.61 3.21
CA ASP A 165 5.06 -14.78 2.57
C ASP A 165 4.46 -16.14 3.01
N GLY A 166 3.17 -16.13 3.37
CA GLY A 166 2.45 -17.31 3.85
C GLY A 166 2.41 -17.49 5.36
N ASP A 167 3.20 -16.76 6.14
CA ASP A 167 3.22 -16.88 7.59
C ASP A 167 1.82 -16.72 8.22
N VAL A 168 0.96 -15.91 7.63
CA VAL A 168 -0.38 -15.59 8.16
C VAL A 168 -1.28 -16.82 8.33
N ILE A 169 -1.11 -17.87 7.51
CA ILE A 169 -1.89 -19.12 7.59
C ILE A 169 -1.31 -20.12 8.59
N GLU A 170 -0.06 -19.94 8.99
CA GLU A 170 0.61 -20.85 9.88
C GLU A 170 0.10 -20.73 11.33
N SER A 171 0.31 -21.78 12.11
CA SER A 171 0.08 -21.69 13.55
C SER A 171 1.11 -20.74 14.18
N ARG A 172 0.73 -20.06 15.26
CA ARG A 172 1.66 -19.19 16.01
C ARG A 172 2.97 -19.91 16.42
N PHE A 173 2.91 -21.23 16.61
CA PHE A 173 4.07 -22.01 17.04
C PHE A 173 5.01 -22.35 15.88
N ALA A 174 4.51 -22.41 14.65
CA ALA A 174 5.30 -22.63 13.45
C ALA A 174 6.05 -21.36 13.01
N VAL A 175 5.52 -20.17 13.37
CA VAL A 175 6.15 -18.88 13.04
C VAL A 175 7.34 -18.61 13.96
N GLU A 176 8.45 -18.11 13.41
CA GLU A 176 9.63 -17.69 14.16
C GLU A 176 9.26 -16.74 15.32
N ARG A 177 9.86 -16.94 16.48
CA ARG A 177 9.55 -16.19 17.70
C ARG A 177 9.56 -14.68 17.50
N ARG A 178 10.51 -14.15 16.72
CA ARG A 178 10.62 -12.71 16.42
C ARG A 178 9.43 -12.17 15.62
N ASN A 179 8.78 -13.02 14.80
CA ASN A 179 7.68 -12.63 13.91
C ASN A 179 6.29 -12.85 14.54
N ARG A 180 6.20 -13.50 15.72
CA ARG A 180 4.91 -13.87 16.33
C ARG A 180 4.01 -12.70 16.65
N THR A 181 4.57 -11.56 17.02
CA THR A 181 3.79 -10.34 17.29
C THR A 181 3.22 -9.78 16.00
N ILE A 182 4.02 -9.73 14.93
CA ILE A 182 3.58 -9.26 13.61
C ILE A 182 2.50 -10.19 13.07
N HIS A 183 2.73 -11.51 13.12
CA HIS A 183 1.76 -12.53 12.72
C HIS A 183 0.41 -12.36 13.44
N LYS A 184 0.41 -12.22 14.79
CA LYS A 184 -0.80 -12.00 15.56
C LYS A 184 -1.54 -10.73 15.11
N ARG A 185 -0.82 -9.61 15.05
CA ARG A 185 -1.40 -8.30 14.68
C ARG A 185 -1.94 -8.28 13.25
N MET A 186 -1.29 -8.97 12.30
CA MET A 186 -1.78 -9.07 10.94
C MET A 186 -3.08 -9.88 10.86
N ARG A 187 -3.18 -10.97 11.60
CA ARG A 187 -4.43 -11.74 11.68
C ARG A 187 -5.57 -10.93 12.31
N GLU A 188 -5.29 -10.16 13.36
CA GLU A 188 -6.25 -9.23 13.96
C GLU A 188 -6.68 -8.15 12.95
N TYR A 189 -5.74 -7.60 12.20
CA TYR A 189 -6.01 -6.62 11.16
C TYR A 189 -6.92 -7.18 10.05
N LEU A 190 -6.59 -8.35 9.51
CA LEU A 190 -7.40 -8.99 8.48
C LEU A 190 -8.78 -9.38 9.01
N PHE A 191 -8.87 -9.84 10.27
CA PHE A 191 -10.15 -10.13 10.90
C PHE A 191 -11.02 -8.88 11.01
N GLU A 192 -10.45 -7.77 11.50
CA GLU A 192 -11.17 -6.49 11.59
C GLU A 192 -11.66 -6.01 10.23
N LEU A 193 -10.81 -6.04 9.20
CA LEU A 193 -11.20 -5.60 7.85
C LEU A 193 -12.33 -6.44 7.24
N THR A 194 -12.43 -7.72 7.58
CA THR A 194 -13.36 -8.67 6.95
C THR A 194 -14.63 -8.91 7.77
N HIS A 195 -14.63 -8.60 9.07
CA HIS A 195 -15.76 -8.83 9.98
C HIS A 195 -16.42 -7.55 10.49
N ASN A 196 -15.85 -6.38 10.20
CA ASN A 196 -16.47 -5.12 10.52
C ASN A 196 -17.62 -4.85 9.53
N GLU A 197 -18.86 -4.75 10.03
CA GLU A 197 -20.06 -4.51 9.22
C GLU A 197 -19.99 -3.18 8.42
N GLY A 198 -19.23 -2.21 8.89
CA GLY A 198 -18.99 -0.94 8.22
C GLY A 198 -17.99 -1.02 7.07
N LEU A 199 -17.40 -2.19 6.79
CA LEU A 199 -16.37 -2.38 5.78
C LEU A 199 -16.75 -3.50 4.79
N LEU A 200 -16.31 -3.33 3.55
CA LEU A 200 -16.32 -4.35 2.52
C LEU A 200 -14.87 -4.62 2.11
N THR A 201 -14.40 -5.84 2.31
CA THR A 201 -12.99 -6.19 2.07
C THR A 201 -12.86 -7.46 1.23
N SER A 202 -11.94 -7.42 0.28
CA SER A 202 -11.44 -8.59 -0.44
C SER A 202 -9.93 -8.74 -0.21
N VAL A 203 -9.49 -9.94 0.16
CA VAL A 203 -8.07 -10.30 0.23
C VAL A 203 -7.70 -11.00 -1.06
N VAL A 204 -6.70 -10.48 -1.76
CA VAL A 204 -6.27 -10.96 -3.08
C VAL A 204 -4.83 -11.45 -2.98
N PRO A 205 -4.50 -12.68 -3.45
CA PRO A 205 -3.15 -13.22 -3.43
C PRO A 205 -2.31 -12.63 -4.57
N LEU A 206 -2.08 -11.32 -4.52
CA LEU A 206 -1.24 -10.57 -5.45
C LEU A 206 0.04 -10.15 -4.74
N GLY A 207 1.21 -10.47 -5.31
CA GLY A 207 2.48 -10.24 -4.65
C GLY A 207 2.57 -11.01 -3.32
N ASP A 208 2.73 -10.29 -2.21
CA ASP A 208 2.66 -10.84 -0.85
C ASP A 208 1.26 -10.68 -0.24
N GLY A 209 0.25 -10.65 -1.08
CA GLY A 209 -1.15 -10.47 -0.72
C GLY A 209 -1.52 -9.01 -0.45
N ILE A 210 -2.66 -8.60 -1.00
CA ILE A 210 -3.24 -7.29 -0.74
C ILE A 210 -4.64 -7.43 -0.12
N ALA A 211 -5.02 -6.48 0.71
CA ALA A 211 -6.40 -6.29 1.12
C ALA A 211 -6.95 -5.03 0.46
N ILE A 212 -8.07 -5.16 -0.24
CA ILE A 212 -8.80 -4.06 -0.85
C ILE A 212 -10.03 -3.82 0.00
N THR A 213 -10.13 -2.65 0.60
CA THR A 213 -11.18 -2.31 1.57
C THR A 213 -11.89 -1.02 1.18
N MET A 214 -13.19 -1.01 1.30
CA MET A 214 -14.05 0.17 1.18
C MET A 214 -14.98 0.25 2.39
N LYS A 215 -15.49 1.45 2.68
CA LYS A 215 -16.62 1.56 3.60
C LYS A 215 -17.87 0.93 2.97
N SER A 216 -18.56 0.06 3.71
CA SER A 216 -19.85 -0.44 3.25
C SER A 216 -20.88 0.68 3.34
N HIS A 217 -21.67 0.88 2.30
CA HIS A 217 -22.83 1.72 2.39
C HIS A 217 -23.85 1.02 3.30
N GLU A 218 -24.53 1.78 4.17
CA GLU A 218 -25.61 1.27 5.01
C GLU A 218 -26.53 0.37 4.20
N LYS A 219 -26.92 -0.77 4.79
CA LYS A 219 -27.90 -1.68 4.19
C LYS A 219 -29.08 -0.83 3.71
N ARG A 220 -29.45 -0.97 2.43
CA ARG A 220 -30.77 -0.53 1.99
C ARG A 220 -31.75 -1.13 3.00
N GLU A 221 -32.48 -0.30 3.73
CA GLU A 221 -33.59 -0.78 4.54
C GLU A 221 -34.44 -1.67 3.61
N GLU A 222 -34.54 -2.94 3.97
CA GLU A 222 -35.52 -3.81 3.32
C GLU A 222 -36.88 -3.18 3.61
N THR A 223 -37.38 -2.46 2.63
CA THR A 223 -38.79 -1.99 2.63
C THR A 223 -39.63 -3.23 2.50
N THR A 224 -40.11 -3.69 3.66
CA THR A 224 -41.16 -4.72 3.78
C THR A 224 -42.47 -4.24 3.12
#